data_fd6e766f7aa73cc49b5e1a7d81818aaf
#
_entry.id   fd6e766f7aa73cc49b5e1a7d81818aaf
#
_cell.length_a   1.000
_cell.length_b   1.000
_cell.length_c   1.000
_cell.angle_alpha   90.00
_cell.angle_beta   90.00
_cell.angle_gamma   90.00
#
_symmetry.space_group_name_H-M   'P 1'
#
loop_
_entity.id
_entity.type
_entity.pdbx_description
1 polymer ?
#
loop_
_entity_poly.entity_id
_entity_poly.type
_entity_poly.pdbx_seq_one_letter_code
_entity_poly.pdbx_strand_id
1 'polypeptide(L)'
;MEKFFYMNDTIHLRAIEPEDLGFLYEIENDPSIWSVGTPTAPYSHFALKQYLENQPQDLFQTKQLRMIIEREGKSVGILDLFNYNANDGRAEVGISILKSERGKGIATQALKKLEQHARRLLNLHQLYALVSASANPSSSRVFEKSGYKNIATLPQWHFINGSFEDISVFQLFLD
;
A
#
# COMPACT_ATOMS: atom_id res chain seq x y z
N MET A 1 10.36 25.80 -29.97
CA MET A 1 10.92 25.79 -28.59
C MET A 1 9.85 25.22 -27.71
N GLU A 2 9.78 23.88 -27.65
CA GLU A 2 8.78 23.16 -26.86
C GLU A 2 9.15 23.26 -25.38
N LYS A 3 8.30 23.93 -24.60
CA LYS A 3 8.37 23.90 -23.15
C LYS A 3 7.94 22.51 -22.71
N PHE A 4 8.90 21.64 -22.42
CA PHE A 4 8.66 20.46 -21.61
C PHE A 4 8.21 20.93 -20.23
N PHE A 5 6.90 20.85 -19.97
CA PHE A 5 6.37 20.90 -18.63
C PHE A 5 6.88 19.63 -17.92
N TYR A 6 7.98 19.73 -17.20
CA TYR A 6 8.28 18.82 -16.13
C TYR A 6 7.13 18.99 -15.12
N MET A 7 6.14 18.10 -15.15
CA MET A 7 5.24 17.93 -14.03
C MET A 7 6.14 17.66 -12.82
N ASN A 8 6.12 18.59 -11.88
CA ASN A 8 6.83 18.47 -10.61
C ASN A 8 6.30 17.20 -9.93
N ASP A 9 7.01 16.10 -10.10
CA ASP A 9 6.62 14.79 -9.59
C ASP A 9 6.93 14.79 -8.10
N THR A 10 5.96 15.21 -7.30
CA THR A 10 6.13 15.47 -5.86
C THR A 10 6.13 14.19 -5.02
N ILE A 11 5.76 13.05 -5.60
CA ILE A 11 5.68 11.76 -4.89
C ILE A 11 6.81 10.85 -5.35
N HIS A 12 7.55 10.30 -4.38
CA HIS A 12 8.59 9.29 -4.61
C HIS A 12 8.26 8.00 -3.84
N LEU A 13 8.58 6.85 -4.43
CA LEU A 13 8.60 5.57 -3.75
C LEU A 13 10.05 5.20 -3.49
N ARG A 14 10.41 4.97 -2.25
CA ARG A 14 11.77 4.58 -1.85
C ARG A 14 11.77 3.41 -0.88
N ALA A 15 12.93 2.79 -0.73
CA ALA A 15 13.14 1.79 0.30
C ALA A 15 12.88 2.40 1.69
N ILE A 16 12.54 1.52 2.62
CA ILE A 16 12.44 1.86 4.02
C ILE A 16 13.85 1.90 4.63
N GLU A 17 14.11 2.89 5.46
CA GLU A 17 15.41 3.11 6.10
C GLU A 17 15.29 3.14 7.63
N PRO A 18 16.38 2.92 8.39
CA PRO A 18 16.34 2.96 9.86
C PRO A 18 15.78 4.27 10.44
N GLU A 19 15.97 5.38 9.72
CA GLU A 19 15.48 6.72 10.09
C GLU A 19 13.96 6.82 10.03
N ASP A 20 13.27 5.92 9.34
CA ASP A 20 11.81 5.88 9.25
C ASP A 20 11.14 5.30 10.51
N LEU A 21 11.89 4.90 11.54
CA LEU A 21 11.34 4.29 12.76
C LEU A 21 10.23 5.14 13.40
N GLY A 22 10.45 6.45 13.53
CA GLY A 22 9.46 7.36 14.10
C GLY A 22 8.18 7.46 13.25
N PHE A 23 8.34 7.54 11.94
CA PHE A 23 7.24 7.54 11.00
C PHE A 23 6.46 6.20 11.02
N LEU A 24 7.16 5.09 11.05
CA LEU A 24 6.52 3.77 11.16
C LEU A 24 5.73 3.63 12.46
N TYR A 25 6.29 4.11 13.57
CA TYR A 25 5.59 4.08 14.85
C TYR A 25 4.29 4.90 14.81
N GLU A 26 4.30 6.05 14.16
CA GLU A 26 3.11 6.88 13.98
C GLU A 26 2.06 6.18 13.10
N ILE A 27 2.45 5.74 11.90
CA ILE A 27 1.48 5.21 10.92
C ILE A 27 0.94 3.83 11.29
N GLU A 28 1.79 2.93 11.81
CA GLU A 28 1.38 1.58 12.19
C GLU A 28 0.53 1.56 13.48
N ASN A 29 0.60 2.61 14.29
CA ASN A 29 -0.21 2.76 15.50
C ASN A 29 -1.39 3.74 15.33
N ASP A 30 -1.68 4.21 14.12
CA ASP A 30 -2.86 5.05 13.85
C ASP A 30 -4.14 4.21 14.04
N PRO A 31 -5.01 4.54 15.02
CA PRO A 31 -6.26 3.79 15.25
C PRO A 31 -7.17 3.72 14.01
N SER A 32 -7.09 4.70 13.11
CA SER A 32 -7.89 4.70 11.87
C SER A 32 -7.43 3.67 10.84
N ILE A 33 -6.18 3.19 10.95
CA ILE A 33 -5.63 2.11 10.15
C ILE A 33 -5.96 0.75 10.79
N TRP A 34 -5.95 0.68 12.12
CA TRP A 34 -6.30 -0.53 12.85
C TRP A 34 -7.75 -1.00 12.63
N SER A 35 -8.67 -0.06 12.44
CA SER A 35 -10.07 -0.41 12.18
C SER A 35 -10.28 -1.16 10.85
N VAL A 36 -9.28 -1.20 9.99
CA VAL A 36 -9.34 -1.83 8.66
C VAL A 36 -8.24 -2.87 8.42
N GLY A 37 -7.35 -3.04 9.39
CA GLY A 37 -6.24 -4.01 9.38
C GLY A 37 -6.40 -5.10 10.45
N THR A 38 -5.40 -5.96 10.57
CA THR A 38 -5.38 -7.09 11.51
C THR A 38 -4.46 -6.96 12.74
N PRO A 39 -3.95 -5.78 13.14
CA PRO A 39 -3.11 -5.75 14.33
C PRO A 39 -3.92 -6.06 15.59
N THR A 40 -3.45 -7.01 16.36
CA THR A 40 -4.06 -7.42 17.64
C THR A 40 -3.59 -6.57 18.83
N ALA A 41 -2.52 -5.79 18.64
CA ALA A 41 -1.93 -4.91 19.64
C ALA A 41 -1.08 -3.82 18.99
N PRO A 42 -0.85 -2.66 19.68
CA PRO A 42 0.08 -1.64 19.23
C PRO A 42 1.49 -2.17 19.05
N TYR A 43 2.18 -1.71 18.02
CA TYR A 43 3.58 -1.99 17.84
C TYR A 43 4.45 -1.14 18.79
N SER A 44 5.40 -1.78 19.49
CA SER A 44 6.40 -1.07 20.26
C SER A 44 7.52 -0.53 19.35
N HIS A 45 8.21 0.53 19.80
CA HIS A 45 9.42 0.99 19.13
C HIS A 45 10.46 -0.13 18.97
N PHE A 46 10.59 -1.01 19.96
CA PHE A 46 11.49 -2.14 19.92
C PHE A 46 11.14 -3.12 18.80
N ALA A 47 9.86 -3.49 18.67
CA ALA A 47 9.40 -4.41 17.63
C ALA A 47 9.63 -3.82 16.22
N LEU A 48 9.34 -2.53 16.03
CA LEU A 48 9.55 -1.85 14.74
C LEU A 48 11.05 -1.69 14.43
N LYS A 49 11.89 -1.43 15.44
CA LYS A 49 13.33 -1.40 15.25
C LYS A 49 13.88 -2.75 14.82
N GLN A 50 13.48 -3.84 15.48
CA GLN A 50 13.85 -5.19 15.07
C GLN A 50 13.37 -5.53 13.65
N TYR A 51 12.15 -5.10 13.30
CA TYR A 51 11.63 -5.25 11.95
C TYR A 51 12.54 -4.57 10.93
N LEU A 52 12.96 -3.31 11.16
CA LEU A 52 13.86 -2.57 10.27
C LEU A 52 15.24 -3.24 10.16
N GLU A 53 15.79 -3.69 11.28
CA GLU A 53 17.12 -4.33 11.32
C GLU A 53 17.17 -5.70 10.62
N ASN A 54 16.05 -6.44 10.64
CA ASN A 54 15.98 -7.82 10.14
C ASN A 54 15.20 -7.96 8.83
N GLN A 55 14.78 -6.85 8.21
CA GLN A 55 13.98 -6.92 7.00
C GLN A 55 14.82 -7.42 5.81
N PRO A 56 14.56 -8.63 5.30
CA PRO A 56 15.18 -9.06 4.05
C PRO A 56 14.59 -8.20 2.91
N GLN A 57 15.45 -7.57 2.12
CA GLN A 57 15.04 -6.76 0.97
C GLN A 57 14.75 -7.57 -0.29
N ASP A 58 14.69 -8.90 -0.17
CA ASP A 58 14.47 -9.79 -1.31
C ASP A 58 12.98 -10.17 -1.41
N LEU A 59 12.28 -9.53 -2.35
CA LEU A 59 10.89 -9.81 -2.68
C LEU A 59 10.65 -11.29 -3.02
N PHE A 60 11.61 -11.94 -3.67
CA PHE A 60 11.45 -13.33 -4.08
C PHE A 60 11.46 -14.31 -2.91
N GLN A 61 12.21 -13.98 -1.86
CA GLN A 61 12.26 -14.79 -0.63
C GLN A 61 11.09 -14.48 0.30
N THR A 62 10.85 -13.19 0.57
CA THR A 62 9.85 -12.75 1.55
C THR A 62 8.44 -12.75 1.02
N LYS A 63 8.27 -12.74 -0.32
CA LYS A 63 6.98 -12.50 -0.98
C LYS A 63 6.33 -11.17 -0.64
N GLN A 64 7.12 -10.23 -0.10
CA GLN A 64 6.70 -8.91 0.35
C GLN A 64 7.71 -7.85 -0.06
N LEU A 65 7.21 -6.67 -0.40
CA LEU A 65 8.01 -5.46 -0.61
C LEU A 65 7.28 -4.29 0.04
N ARG A 66 7.93 -3.62 0.97
CA ARG A 66 7.42 -2.40 1.60
C ARG A 66 8.21 -1.20 1.13
N MET A 67 7.51 -0.16 0.72
CA MET A 67 8.08 1.10 0.26
C MET A 67 7.49 2.27 1.04
N ILE A 68 8.32 3.27 1.28
CA ILE A 68 7.88 4.57 1.79
C ILE A 68 7.36 5.42 0.64
N ILE A 69 6.21 6.04 0.86
CA ILE A 69 5.71 7.11 0.02
C ILE A 69 6.25 8.42 0.59
N GLU A 70 7.13 9.05 -0.17
CA GLU A 70 7.74 10.32 0.19
C GLU A 70 7.15 11.47 -0.63
N ARG A 71 6.86 12.58 0.01
CA ARG A 71 6.44 13.83 -0.62
C ARG A 71 7.26 14.99 -0.08
N GLU A 72 7.93 15.72 -0.97
CA GLU A 72 8.73 16.90 -0.59
C GLU A 72 9.75 16.58 0.52
N GLY A 73 10.41 15.41 0.45
CA GLY A 73 11.38 14.95 1.43
C GLY A 73 10.80 14.46 2.76
N LYS A 74 9.48 14.25 2.86
CA LYS A 74 8.82 13.75 4.07
C LYS A 74 8.12 12.43 3.79
N SER A 75 8.25 11.47 4.71
CA SER A 75 7.49 10.22 4.69
C SER A 75 6.02 10.52 5.00
N VAL A 76 5.12 10.19 4.07
CA VAL A 76 3.69 10.50 4.16
C VAL A 76 2.78 9.28 4.07
N GLY A 77 3.34 8.13 3.74
CA GLY A 77 2.57 6.88 3.61
C GLY A 77 3.47 5.67 3.41
N ILE A 78 2.83 4.51 3.40
CA ILE A 78 3.43 3.21 3.12
C ILE A 78 2.68 2.58 1.96
N LEU A 79 3.41 1.90 1.08
CA LEU A 79 2.88 1.12 0.00
C LEU A 79 3.51 -0.27 0.06
N ASP A 80 2.66 -1.28 0.13
CA ASP A 80 3.06 -2.67 0.27
C ASP A 80 2.66 -3.48 -0.96
N LEU A 81 3.55 -4.38 -1.37
CA LEU A 81 3.22 -5.57 -2.15
C LEU A 81 3.35 -6.78 -1.25
N PHE A 82 2.34 -7.63 -1.22
CA PHE A 82 2.38 -8.93 -0.53
C PHE A 82 1.82 -10.03 -1.40
N ASN A 83 1.92 -11.26 -0.92
CA ASN A 83 1.45 -12.42 -1.65
C ASN A 83 2.01 -12.46 -3.09
N TYR A 84 3.26 -11.99 -3.25
CA TYR A 84 3.94 -12.00 -4.54
C TYR A 84 4.06 -13.44 -5.07
N ASN A 85 3.57 -13.65 -6.27
CA ASN A 85 3.64 -14.94 -6.98
C ASN A 85 4.23 -14.70 -8.38
N ALA A 86 5.50 -15.11 -8.53
CA ALA A 86 6.22 -14.93 -9.79
C ALA A 86 5.65 -15.82 -10.91
N ASN A 87 5.15 -17.02 -10.59
CA ASN A 87 4.62 -17.93 -11.58
C ASN A 87 3.31 -17.42 -12.20
N ASP A 88 2.46 -16.83 -11.36
CA ASP A 88 1.18 -16.28 -11.80
C ASP A 88 1.27 -14.80 -12.18
N GLY A 89 2.45 -14.17 -12.01
CA GLY A 89 2.68 -12.77 -12.32
C GLY A 89 1.77 -11.82 -11.54
N ARG A 90 1.52 -12.08 -10.25
CA ARG A 90 0.59 -11.27 -9.45
C ARG A 90 1.14 -10.89 -8.08
N ALA A 91 0.65 -9.79 -7.54
CA ALA A 91 0.86 -9.40 -6.15
C ALA A 91 -0.37 -8.65 -5.60
N GLU A 92 -0.56 -8.72 -4.29
CA GLU A 92 -1.53 -7.94 -3.56
C GLU A 92 -0.95 -6.57 -3.19
N VAL A 93 -1.79 -5.54 -3.25
CA VAL A 93 -1.41 -4.16 -2.94
C VAL A 93 -2.09 -3.68 -1.68
N GLY A 94 -1.30 -3.13 -0.75
CA GLY A 94 -1.77 -2.35 0.38
C GLY A 94 -1.21 -0.94 0.33
N ILE A 95 -2.01 0.03 0.76
CA ILE A 95 -1.58 1.42 0.83
C ILE A 95 -2.16 2.09 2.06
N SER A 96 -1.30 2.79 2.79
CA SER A 96 -1.67 3.57 3.96
C SER A 96 -1.08 4.97 3.85
N ILE A 97 -1.90 6.00 4.10
CA ILE A 97 -1.50 7.42 4.08
C ILE A 97 -1.75 8.01 5.46
N LEU A 98 -0.79 8.78 5.99
CA LEU A 98 -0.96 9.56 7.22
C LEU A 98 -2.26 10.36 7.17
N LYS A 99 -3.00 10.39 8.26
CA LYS A 99 -4.30 11.05 8.34
C LYS A 99 -4.26 12.51 7.88
N SER A 100 -3.20 13.23 8.24
CA SER A 100 -2.96 14.63 7.84
C SER A 100 -2.70 14.83 6.34
N GLU A 101 -2.34 13.75 5.63
CA GLU A 101 -1.98 13.78 4.22
C GLU A 101 -3.08 13.19 3.30
N ARG A 102 -4.16 12.68 3.87
CA ARG A 102 -5.29 12.12 3.10
C ARG A 102 -6.04 13.20 2.32
N GLY A 103 -6.73 12.80 1.27
CA GLY A 103 -7.52 13.72 0.43
C GLY A 103 -6.72 14.56 -0.57
N LYS A 104 -5.39 14.44 -0.59
CA LYS A 104 -4.49 15.21 -1.47
C LYS A 104 -4.09 14.48 -2.75
N GLY A 105 -4.71 13.34 -3.07
CA GLY A 105 -4.39 12.55 -4.28
C GLY A 105 -3.10 11.73 -4.21
N ILE A 106 -2.45 11.67 -3.05
CA ILE A 106 -1.15 10.99 -2.84
C ILE A 106 -1.26 9.50 -3.14
N ALA A 107 -2.30 8.83 -2.62
CA ALA A 107 -2.49 7.40 -2.83
C ALA A 107 -2.62 7.04 -4.31
N THR A 108 -3.40 7.78 -5.08
CA THR A 108 -3.56 7.56 -6.52
C THR A 108 -2.25 7.74 -7.29
N GLN A 109 -1.45 8.76 -6.93
CA GLN A 109 -0.14 8.98 -7.55
C GLN A 109 0.85 7.86 -7.19
N ALA A 110 0.87 7.43 -5.92
CA ALA A 110 1.71 6.34 -5.46
C ALA A 110 1.38 5.01 -6.16
N LEU A 111 0.08 4.68 -6.29
CA LEU A 111 -0.38 3.49 -7.03
C LEU A 111 0.07 3.53 -8.49
N LYS A 112 -0.04 4.66 -9.16
CA LYS A 112 0.42 4.81 -10.55
C LYS A 112 1.94 4.56 -10.70
N LYS A 113 2.75 4.99 -9.73
CA LYS A 113 4.18 4.69 -9.72
C LYS A 113 4.46 3.22 -9.45
N LEU A 114 3.69 2.61 -8.53
CA LEU A 114 3.77 1.17 -8.28
C LEU A 114 3.47 0.35 -9.53
N GLU A 115 2.43 0.70 -10.29
CA GLU A 115 2.06 0.04 -11.54
C GLU A 115 3.22 0.04 -12.53
N GLN A 116 3.89 1.18 -12.70
CA GLN A 116 5.06 1.30 -13.56
C GLN A 116 6.23 0.43 -13.06
N HIS A 117 6.47 0.41 -11.75
CA HIS A 117 7.49 -0.42 -11.12
C HIS A 117 7.17 -1.92 -11.28
N ALA A 118 5.95 -2.31 -10.97
CA ALA A 118 5.48 -3.69 -11.05
C ALA A 118 5.57 -4.24 -12.48
N ARG A 119 5.18 -3.44 -13.46
CA ARG A 119 5.26 -3.79 -14.88
C ARG A 119 6.69 -3.91 -15.38
N ARG A 120 7.53 -2.91 -15.11
CA ARG A 120 8.86 -2.78 -15.75
C ARG A 120 9.96 -3.59 -15.06
N LEU A 121 9.92 -3.66 -13.72
CA LEU A 121 10.99 -4.26 -12.93
C LEU A 121 10.60 -5.62 -12.34
N LEU A 122 9.34 -5.81 -11.98
CA LEU A 122 8.88 -7.07 -11.40
C LEU A 122 8.22 -8.00 -12.42
N ASN A 123 7.98 -7.52 -13.64
CA ASN A 123 7.33 -8.25 -14.74
C ASN A 123 6.01 -8.91 -14.29
N LEU A 124 5.22 -8.18 -13.49
CA LEU A 124 3.91 -8.63 -13.07
C LEU A 124 2.89 -8.44 -14.18
N HIS A 125 1.97 -9.39 -14.29
CA HIS A 125 0.82 -9.32 -15.19
C HIS A 125 -0.34 -8.55 -14.57
N GLN A 126 -0.51 -8.66 -13.24
CA GLN A 126 -1.63 -8.04 -12.54
C GLN A 126 -1.31 -7.68 -11.10
N LEU A 127 -2.05 -6.68 -10.62
CA LEU A 127 -2.14 -6.30 -9.21
C LEU A 127 -3.57 -6.48 -8.72
N TYR A 128 -3.74 -6.84 -7.45
CA TYR A 128 -5.05 -6.89 -6.84
C TYR A 128 -5.02 -6.31 -5.43
N ALA A 129 -6.18 -5.93 -4.92
CA ALA A 129 -6.33 -5.45 -3.56
C ALA A 129 -7.62 -6.01 -2.93
N LEU A 130 -7.55 -6.29 -1.64
CA LEU A 130 -8.67 -6.73 -0.83
C LEU A 130 -9.12 -5.58 0.07
N VAL A 131 -10.35 -5.10 -0.11
CA VAL A 131 -10.83 -3.89 0.57
C VAL A 131 -12.19 -4.15 1.22
N SER A 132 -12.32 -3.86 2.52
CA SER A 132 -13.64 -3.77 3.14
C SER A 132 -14.31 -2.48 2.69
N ALA A 133 -15.34 -2.59 1.85
CA ALA A 133 -16.06 -1.43 1.33
C ALA A 133 -16.87 -0.71 2.42
N SER A 134 -17.33 -1.44 3.44
CA SER A 134 -18.05 -0.89 4.59
C SER A 134 -17.14 -0.16 5.57
N ALA A 135 -16.02 -0.80 5.95
CA ALA A 135 -15.07 -0.21 6.90
C ALA A 135 -14.13 0.83 6.26
N ASN A 136 -13.83 0.70 4.95
CA ASN A 136 -12.90 1.59 4.25
C ASN A 136 -13.37 2.04 2.87
N PRO A 137 -14.48 2.80 2.76
CA PRO A 137 -14.99 3.27 1.47
C PRO A 137 -14.04 4.23 0.75
N SER A 138 -13.13 4.87 1.48
CA SER A 138 -12.10 5.74 0.87
C SER A 138 -11.10 4.94 0.05
N SER A 139 -10.69 3.76 0.52
CA SER A 139 -9.77 2.88 -0.18
C SER A 139 -10.39 2.36 -1.48
N SER A 140 -11.66 1.93 -1.45
CA SER A 140 -12.38 1.52 -2.66
C SER A 140 -12.33 2.59 -3.75
N ARG A 141 -12.62 3.85 -3.39
CA ARG A 141 -12.55 4.99 -4.33
C ARG A 141 -11.15 5.25 -4.88
N VAL A 142 -10.12 5.03 -4.07
CA VAL A 142 -8.72 5.19 -4.51
C VAL A 142 -8.39 4.14 -5.56
N PHE A 143 -8.71 2.87 -5.32
CA PHE A 143 -8.46 1.80 -6.28
C PHE A 143 -9.27 2.00 -7.57
N GLU A 144 -10.55 2.34 -7.50
CA GLU A 144 -11.37 2.67 -8.68
C GLU A 144 -10.77 3.81 -9.52
N LYS A 145 -10.37 4.91 -8.87
CA LYS A 145 -9.72 6.04 -9.54
C LYS A 145 -8.36 5.69 -10.16
N SER A 146 -7.70 4.68 -9.62
CA SER A 146 -6.44 4.16 -10.14
C SER A 146 -6.62 3.09 -11.23
N GLY A 147 -7.86 2.85 -11.69
CA GLY A 147 -8.16 1.94 -12.80
C GLY A 147 -8.41 0.49 -12.39
N TYR A 148 -8.38 0.18 -11.11
CA TYR A 148 -8.75 -1.16 -10.63
C TYR A 148 -10.25 -1.37 -10.77
N LYS A 149 -10.63 -2.58 -11.14
CA LYS A 149 -12.03 -2.99 -11.25
C LYS A 149 -12.42 -3.87 -10.07
N ASN A 150 -13.56 -3.60 -9.46
CA ASN A 150 -14.16 -4.52 -8.49
C ASN A 150 -14.71 -5.73 -9.26
N ILE A 151 -14.10 -6.90 -9.06
CA ILE A 151 -14.38 -8.12 -9.82
C ILE A 151 -15.13 -9.19 -9.03
N ALA A 152 -15.10 -9.09 -7.70
CA ALA A 152 -15.74 -10.07 -6.83
C ALA A 152 -15.98 -9.51 -5.42
N THR A 153 -16.85 -10.18 -4.68
CA THR A 153 -17.05 -10.00 -3.25
C THR A 153 -16.82 -11.33 -2.54
N LEU A 154 -16.06 -11.29 -1.47
CA LEU A 154 -15.82 -12.42 -0.57
C LEU A 154 -16.69 -12.21 0.68
N PRO A 155 -17.78 -12.95 0.85
CA PRO A 155 -18.72 -12.70 1.95
C PRO A 155 -18.12 -13.13 3.29
N GLN A 156 -18.33 -12.30 4.33
CA GLN A 156 -17.92 -12.57 5.71
C GLN A 156 -16.44 -12.95 5.86
N TRP A 157 -15.59 -12.34 5.07
CA TRP A 157 -14.18 -12.70 4.94
C TRP A 157 -13.29 -12.17 6.04
N HIS A 158 -13.63 -11.00 6.58
CA HIS A 158 -12.80 -10.30 7.56
C HIS A 158 -13.59 -9.96 8.82
N PHE A 159 -12.99 -10.20 9.98
CA PHE A 159 -13.58 -9.80 11.26
C PHE A 159 -13.06 -8.43 11.68
N ILE A 160 -13.92 -7.43 11.65
CA ILE A 160 -13.58 -6.03 11.93
C ILE A 160 -14.59 -5.48 12.94
N ASN A 161 -14.11 -4.85 14.01
CA ASN A 161 -14.95 -4.16 15.00
C ASN A 161 -16.10 -5.02 15.56
N GLY A 162 -15.86 -6.31 15.76
CA GLY A 162 -16.83 -7.22 16.35
C GLY A 162 -17.85 -7.85 15.38
N SER A 163 -17.71 -7.61 14.07
CA SER A 163 -18.54 -8.21 13.03
C SER A 163 -17.73 -8.80 11.89
N PHE A 164 -18.31 -9.76 11.18
CA PHE A 164 -17.75 -10.25 9.93
C PHE A 164 -18.16 -9.32 8.78
N GLU A 165 -17.19 -8.88 8.00
CA GLU A 165 -17.36 -7.95 6.89
C GLU A 165 -17.05 -8.62 5.55
N ASP A 166 -17.77 -8.22 4.53
CA ASP A 166 -17.49 -8.61 3.16
C ASP A 166 -16.27 -7.86 2.62
N ILE A 167 -15.45 -8.52 1.83
CA ILE A 167 -14.29 -7.94 1.16
C ILE A 167 -14.54 -7.85 -0.34
N SER A 168 -14.38 -6.67 -0.90
CA SER A 168 -14.31 -6.45 -2.34
C SER A 168 -12.92 -6.76 -2.88
N VAL A 169 -12.89 -7.48 -3.99
CA VAL A 169 -11.65 -7.80 -4.71
C VAL A 169 -11.50 -6.84 -5.87
N PHE A 170 -10.49 -5.98 -5.79
CA PHE A 170 -10.11 -5.06 -6.86
C PHE A 170 -8.95 -5.62 -7.66
N GLN A 171 -9.01 -5.53 -8.99
CA GLN A 171 -8.00 -6.08 -9.89
C GLN A 171 -7.61 -5.07 -10.96
N LEU A 172 -6.32 -5.02 -11.29
CA LEU A 172 -5.75 -4.26 -12.39
C LEU A 172 -4.80 -5.15 -13.20
N PHE A 173 -5.01 -5.23 -14.51
CA PHE A 173 -4.03 -5.80 -15.44
C PHE A 173 -2.98 -4.76 -15.82
N LEU A 174 -1.72 -5.20 -15.91
CA LEU A 174 -0.55 -4.36 -16.20
C LEU A 174 -0.11 -4.57 -17.67
N ASP A 175 -0.96 -4.23 -18.61
CA ASP A 175 -0.70 -4.38 -20.06
C ASP A 175 0.37 -3.42 -20.59
#